data_d7d66fba9751d8e73ecb4aa0deca15ed
#
_entry.id   d7d66fba9751d8e73ecb4aa0deca15ed
#
_cell.length_a   1.000
_cell.length_b   1.000
_cell.length_c   1.000
_cell.angle_alpha   90.00
_cell.angle_beta   90.00
_cell.angle_gamma   90.00
#
_symmetry.space_group_name_H-M   'P 1'
#
loop_
_entity.id
_entity.type
_entity.pdbx_description
1 polymer ?
#
loop_
_entity_poly.entity_id
_entity_poly.type
_entity_poly.pdbx_seq_one_letter_code
_entity_poly.pdbx_strand_id
1 'polypeptide(L)'
;MVLVTVGTQKQSFDRLFNLIRNSKELKKEELVVQRGYTKCNNSKRIKAFDFIPLDQMEDYISKADLVISHGGVGTIFSAIKKGKKVIAVPRLAKYGEHINDHQIEICEALEKEGYILYYKDEIDDFDELIKKAKMSNFEKYDSNDNYIQILRKEI
;
A
#
# COMPACT_ATOMS: atom_id res chain seq x y z
N MET A 1 13.13 -4.86 4.19
CA MET A 1 12.12 -5.62 3.40
C MET A 1 10.94 -4.70 3.15
N VAL A 2 10.40 -4.75 1.93
CA VAL A 2 9.21 -4.00 1.53
C VAL A 2 8.05 -4.99 1.39
N LEU A 3 6.92 -4.69 2.01
CA LEU A 3 5.69 -5.46 1.86
C LEU A 3 4.80 -4.79 0.82
N VAL A 4 4.34 -5.57 -0.16
CA VAL A 4 3.40 -5.12 -1.18
C VAL A 4 2.10 -5.92 -1.04
N THR A 5 0.97 -5.24 -1.00
CA THR A 5 -0.34 -5.90 -0.89
C THR A 5 -1.38 -5.25 -1.79
N VAL A 6 -2.18 -6.08 -2.45
CA VAL A 6 -3.24 -5.64 -3.37
C VAL A 6 -4.64 -5.88 -2.82
N GLY A 7 -4.76 -6.46 -1.61
CA GLY A 7 -6.03 -6.79 -1.00
C GLY A 7 -6.68 -8.05 -1.60
N THR A 8 -7.98 -8.19 -1.40
CA THR A 8 -8.75 -9.40 -1.77
C THR A 8 -9.68 -9.19 -2.96
N GLN A 9 -9.63 -8.06 -3.63
CA GLN A 9 -10.45 -7.76 -4.81
C GLN A 9 -10.14 -8.73 -5.95
N LYS A 10 -11.17 -9.14 -6.69
CA LYS A 10 -11.04 -10.06 -7.82
C LYS A 10 -10.36 -9.43 -9.03
N GLN A 11 -10.46 -8.12 -9.16
CA GLN A 11 -9.82 -7.39 -10.24
C GLN A 11 -8.30 -7.42 -10.08
N SER A 12 -7.58 -7.63 -11.19
CA SER A 12 -6.13 -7.57 -11.18
C SER A 12 -5.64 -6.13 -10.96
N PHE A 13 -4.40 -6.00 -10.49
CA PHE A 13 -3.77 -4.72 -10.24
C PHE A 13 -2.43 -4.62 -10.99
N ASP A 14 -2.47 -4.82 -12.29
CA ASP A 14 -1.28 -4.87 -13.14
C ASP A 14 -0.50 -3.55 -13.12
N ARG A 15 -1.18 -2.42 -13.02
CA ARG A 15 -0.55 -1.11 -12.94
C ARG A 15 0.41 -1.00 -11.76
N LEU A 16 0.01 -1.47 -10.58
CA LEU A 16 0.90 -1.48 -9.41
C LEU A 16 2.15 -2.33 -9.68
N PHE A 17 1.98 -3.52 -10.23
CA PHE A 17 3.13 -4.40 -10.51
C PHE A 17 4.02 -3.87 -11.63
N ASN A 18 3.48 -3.12 -12.58
CA ASN A 18 4.29 -2.39 -13.57
C ASN A 18 5.14 -1.30 -12.89
N LEU A 19 4.56 -0.55 -11.97
CA LEU A 19 5.32 0.43 -11.18
C LEU A 19 6.46 -0.24 -10.40
N ILE A 20 6.18 -1.37 -9.75
CA ILE A 20 7.16 -2.12 -8.96
C ILE A 20 8.29 -2.67 -9.86
N ARG A 21 7.95 -3.30 -10.98
CA ARG A 21 8.94 -3.85 -11.91
C ARG A 21 9.86 -2.80 -12.50
N ASN A 22 9.35 -1.61 -12.76
CA ASN A 22 10.10 -0.51 -13.36
C ASN A 22 10.84 0.34 -12.32
N SER A 23 10.58 0.15 -11.05
CA SER A 23 11.22 0.92 -9.98
C SER A 23 12.69 0.54 -9.81
N LYS A 24 13.56 1.52 -9.90
CA LYS A 24 15.00 1.36 -9.60
C LYS A 24 15.24 1.25 -8.09
N GLU A 25 14.44 1.95 -7.30
CA GLU A 25 14.53 1.92 -5.84
C GLU A 25 14.18 0.55 -5.28
N LEU A 26 13.14 -0.10 -5.81
CA LEU A 26 12.71 -1.41 -5.33
C LEU A 26 13.59 -2.56 -5.81
N LYS A 27 14.38 -2.38 -6.87
CA LYS A 27 15.34 -3.40 -7.32
C LYS A 27 16.42 -3.71 -6.29
N LYS A 28 16.65 -2.82 -5.34
CA LYS A 28 17.62 -2.96 -4.25
C LYS A 28 17.03 -3.65 -3.01
N GLU A 29 15.73 -3.92 -3.00
CA GLU A 29 14.99 -4.37 -1.82
C GLU A 29 14.52 -5.82 -1.95
N GLU A 30 14.41 -6.49 -0.81
CA GLU A 30 13.66 -7.73 -0.70
C GLU A 30 12.17 -7.41 -0.57
N LEU A 31 11.35 -8.06 -1.40
CA LEU A 31 9.91 -7.83 -1.43
C LEU A 31 9.16 -9.07 -0.95
N VAL A 32 8.19 -8.86 -0.09
CA VAL A 32 7.12 -9.83 0.18
C VAL A 32 5.86 -9.28 -0.47
N VAL A 33 5.21 -10.07 -1.31
CA VAL A 33 4.12 -9.62 -2.17
C VAL A 33 2.89 -10.50 -1.96
N GLN A 34 1.81 -9.89 -1.54
CA GLN A 34 0.48 -10.50 -1.60
C GLN A 34 -0.17 -10.01 -2.89
N ARG A 35 -0.25 -10.90 -3.88
CA ARG A 35 -0.58 -10.56 -5.27
C ARG A 35 -2.06 -10.71 -5.63
N GLY A 36 -2.85 -11.41 -4.80
CA GLY A 36 -4.26 -11.69 -5.10
C GLY A 36 -4.40 -12.40 -6.44
N TYR A 37 -5.20 -11.84 -7.32
CA TYR A 37 -5.47 -12.37 -8.67
C TYR A 37 -4.53 -11.77 -9.73
N THR A 38 -3.50 -11.05 -9.33
CA THR A 38 -2.53 -10.42 -10.25
C THR A 38 -1.32 -11.30 -10.44
N LYS A 39 -0.80 -11.38 -11.65
CA LYS A 39 0.41 -12.17 -11.93
C LYS A 39 1.65 -11.48 -11.40
N CYS A 40 2.38 -12.18 -10.56
CA CYS A 40 3.69 -11.77 -10.07
C CYS A 40 4.50 -13.02 -9.74
N ASN A 41 5.66 -13.17 -10.35
CA ASN A 41 6.49 -14.35 -10.18
C ASN A 41 7.45 -14.21 -9.00
N ASN A 42 7.74 -15.34 -8.35
CA ASN A 42 8.81 -15.42 -7.37
C ASN A 42 10.17 -15.21 -8.02
N SER A 43 11.11 -14.66 -7.26
CA SER A 43 12.52 -14.54 -7.63
C SER A 43 13.38 -14.60 -6.37
N LYS A 44 14.70 -14.47 -6.50
CA LYS A 44 15.59 -14.44 -5.32
C LYS A 44 15.22 -13.36 -4.31
N ARG A 45 14.69 -12.22 -4.78
CA ARG A 45 14.34 -11.10 -3.93
C ARG A 45 12.83 -10.87 -3.77
N ILE A 46 11.99 -11.62 -4.48
CA ILE A 46 10.53 -11.49 -4.43
C ILE A 46 9.92 -12.80 -3.96
N LYS A 47 9.26 -12.75 -2.81
CA LYS A 47 8.48 -13.84 -2.26
C LYS A 47 7.00 -13.49 -2.43
N ALA A 48 6.34 -14.11 -3.43
CA ALA A 48 4.97 -13.81 -3.79
C ALA A 48 4.00 -14.89 -3.32
N PHE A 49 2.89 -14.46 -2.76
CA PHE A 49 1.77 -15.27 -2.33
C PHE A 49 0.48 -14.74 -2.95
N ASP A 50 -0.46 -15.63 -3.27
CA ASP A 50 -1.79 -15.20 -3.71
C ASP A 50 -2.51 -14.47 -2.57
N PHE A 51 -2.61 -15.12 -1.42
CA PHE A 51 -3.18 -14.56 -0.21
C PHE A 51 -2.30 -14.93 0.98
N ILE A 52 -2.30 -14.08 1.99
CA ILE A 52 -1.54 -14.28 3.23
C ILE A 52 -2.53 -14.31 4.38
N PRO A 53 -2.53 -15.34 5.23
CA PRO A 53 -3.36 -15.37 6.44
C PRO A 53 -3.12 -14.12 7.30
N LEU A 54 -4.16 -13.67 8.01
CA LEU A 54 -4.13 -12.41 8.76
C LEU A 54 -2.98 -12.33 9.77
N ASP A 55 -2.72 -13.39 10.51
CA ASP A 55 -1.64 -13.47 11.50
C ASP A 55 -0.25 -13.33 10.84
N GLN A 56 -0.06 -13.98 9.69
CA GLN A 56 1.17 -13.86 8.92
C GLN A 56 1.31 -12.46 8.27
N MET A 57 0.21 -11.88 7.82
CA MET A 57 0.20 -10.51 7.29
C MET A 57 0.65 -9.52 8.36
N GLU A 58 0.13 -9.65 9.58
CA GLU A 58 0.52 -8.82 10.72
C GLU A 58 2.02 -8.96 11.04
N ASP A 59 2.57 -10.17 10.94
CA ASP A 59 4.00 -10.42 11.13
C ASP A 59 4.84 -9.76 10.03
N TYR A 60 4.45 -9.88 8.76
CA TYR A 60 5.13 -9.20 7.67
C TYR A 60 5.06 -7.68 7.79
N ILE A 61 3.92 -7.12 8.19
CA ILE A 61 3.80 -5.68 8.45
C ILE A 61 4.80 -5.26 9.55
N SER A 62 4.89 -6.02 10.63
CA SER A 62 5.80 -5.73 11.73
C SER A 62 7.27 -5.72 11.30
N LYS A 63 7.65 -6.56 10.36
CA LYS A 63 9.02 -6.69 9.83
C LYS A 63 9.35 -5.72 8.71
N ALA A 64 8.34 -5.14 8.07
CA ALA A 64 8.54 -4.27 6.91
C ALA A 64 9.15 -2.92 7.30
N ASP A 65 10.03 -2.40 6.43
CA ASP A 65 10.55 -1.04 6.49
C ASP A 65 9.62 -0.07 5.76
N LEU A 66 8.93 -0.58 4.75
CA LEU A 66 7.98 0.17 3.93
C LEU A 66 6.84 -0.77 3.54
N VAL A 67 5.61 -0.28 3.59
CA VAL A 67 4.42 -0.97 3.11
C VAL A 67 3.88 -0.23 1.90
N ILE A 68 3.74 -0.94 0.78
CA ILE A 68 3.08 -0.44 -0.42
C ILE A 68 1.76 -1.20 -0.53
N SER A 69 0.66 -0.47 -0.43
CA SER A 69 -0.68 -1.05 -0.37
C SER A 69 -1.61 -0.41 -1.38
N HIS A 70 -2.59 -1.17 -1.85
CA HIS A 70 -3.75 -0.56 -2.49
C HIS A 70 -4.47 0.36 -1.48
N GLY A 71 -5.45 1.14 -1.93
CA GLY A 71 -6.15 2.09 -1.06
C GLY A 71 -7.14 1.47 -0.07
N GLY A 72 -7.00 0.19 0.25
CA GLY A 72 -7.83 -0.51 1.22
C GLY A 72 -7.40 -0.22 2.66
N VAL A 73 -8.35 0.11 3.50
CA VAL A 73 -8.09 0.63 4.85
C VAL A 73 -7.56 -0.38 5.85
N GLY A 74 -7.90 -1.66 5.73
CA GLY A 74 -7.48 -2.68 6.70
C GLY A 74 -5.97 -2.77 6.87
N THR A 75 -5.24 -2.99 5.79
CA THR A 75 -3.77 -3.06 5.80
C THR A 75 -3.14 -1.72 6.14
N ILE A 76 -3.67 -0.63 5.60
CA ILE A 76 -3.16 0.71 5.88
C ILE A 76 -3.23 1.02 7.37
N PHE A 77 -4.38 0.80 8.02
CA PHE A 77 -4.51 1.03 9.45
C PHE A 77 -3.62 0.12 10.29
N SER A 78 -3.51 -1.15 9.92
CA SER A 78 -2.61 -2.06 10.61
C SER A 78 -1.16 -1.56 10.55
N ALA A 79 -0.72 -1.09 9.39
CA ALA A 79 0.62 -0.55 9.20
C ALA A 79 0.86 0.75 9.98
N ILE A 80 -0.06 1.71 9.91
CA ILE A 80 0.14 2.99 10.62
C ILE A 80 0.08 2.83 12.14
N LYS A 81 -0.74 1.91 12.67
CA LYS A 81 -0.75 1.58 14.11
C LYS A 81 0.61 1.06 14.59
N LYS A 82 1.34 0.38 13.72
CA LYS A 82 2.68 -0.14 14.03
C LYS A 82 3.79 0.85 13.71
N GLY A 83 3.45 2.09 13.37
CA GLY A 83 4.41 3.13 13.03
C GLY A 83 5.16 2.89 11.73
N LYS A 84 4.58 2.13 10.80
CA LYS A 84 5.21 1.83 9.51
C LYS A 84 5.01 2.94 8.51
N LYS A 85 5.99 3.11 7.63
CA LYS A 85 5.89 3.99 6.48
C LYS A 85 5.00 3.33 5.43
N VAL A 86 4.04 4.06 4.90
CA VAL A 86 3.04 3.53 3.95
C VAL A 86 2.99 4.40 2.71
N ILE A 87 3.07 3.76 1.55
CA ILE A 87 2.67 4.33 0.27
C ILE A 87 1.42 3.60 -0.17
N ALA A 88 0.32 4.32 -0.36
CA ALA A 88 -0.89 3.78 -0.95
C ALA A 88 -0.93 4.05 -2.45
N VAL A 89 -1.33 3.04 -3.20
CA VAL A 89 -1.61 3.16 -4.63
C VAL A 89 -3.09 2.82 -4.81
N PRO A 90 -3.98 3.82 -4.87
CA PRO A 90 -5.42 3.54 -4.93
C PRO A 90 -5.78 2.84 -6.24
N ARG A 91 -6.66 1.85 -6.14
CA ARG A 91 -7.28 1.20 -7.30
C ARG A 91 -8.19 2.19 -7.99
N LEU A 92 -8.20 2.18 -9.32
CA LEU A 92 -8.97 3.12 -10.13
C LEU A 92 -9.98 2.40 -11.02
N ALA A 93 -11.21 2.90 -11.05
CA ALA A 93 -12.28 2.35 -11.88
C ALA A 93 -11.95 2.45 -13.38
N LYS A 94 -11.29 3.52 -13.81
CA LYS A 94 -10.92 3.72 -15.23
C LYS A 94 -9.99 2.64 -15.78
N TYR A 95 -9.27 1.92 -14.91
CA TYR A 95 -8.39 0.82 -15.30
C TYR A 95 -8.99 -0.56 -14.98
N GLY A 96 -10.25 -0.62 -14.59
CA GLY A 96 -10.91 -1.87 -14.22
C GLY A 96 -10.38 -2.52 -12.94
N GLU A 97 -9.74 -1.75 -12.08
CA GLU A 97 -9.12 -2.21 -10.84
C GLU A 97 -10.08 -2.25 -9.66
N HIS A 98 -11.16 -1.50 -9.76
CA HIS A 98 -12.21 -1.39 -8.76
C HIS A 98 -13.53 -0.96 -9.42
N ILE A 99 -14.63 -1.13 -8.71
CA ILE A 99 -15.98 -0.71 -9.18
C ILE A 99 -16.17 0.81 -9.11
N ASN A 100 -15.38 1.51 -8.30
CA ASN A 100 -15.45 2.97 -8.13
C ASN A 100 -14.05 3.53 -7.78
N ASP A 101 -13.98 4.85 -7.55
CA ASP A 101 -12.74 5.56 -7.17
C ASP A 101 -12.71 5.92 -5.67
N HIS A 102 -13.46 5.22 -4.85
CA HIS A 102 -13.58 5.52 -3.42
C HIS A 102 -12.24 5.42 -2.67
N GLN A 103 -11.32 4.58 -3.14
CA GLN A 103 -9.99 4.46 -2.54
C GLN A 103 -9.17 5.76 -2.63
N ILE A 104 -9.40 6.59 -3.66
CA ILE A 104 -8.74 7.90 -3.77
C ILE A 104 -9.13 8.79 -2.60
N GLU A 105 -10.40 8.87 -2.27
CA GLU A 105 -10.91 9.72 -1.18
C GLU A 105 -10.28 9.34 0.17
N ILE A 106 -10.17 8.04 0.42
CA ILE A 106 -9.52 7.50 1.63
C ILE A 106 -8.04 7.87 1.67
N CYS A 107 -7.34 7.69 0.56
CA CYS A 107 -5.90 7.99 0.47
C CYS A 107 -5.63 9.49 0.63
N GLU A 108 -6.40 10.35 0.00
CA GLU A 108 -6.30 11.82 0.14
C GLU A 108 -6.47 12.24 1.60
N ALA A 109 -7.46 11.67 2.24
CA ALA A 109 -7.79 11.96 3.62
C ALA A 109 -6.63 11.58 4.56
N LEU A 110 -6.10 10.38 4.42
CA LEU A 110 -5.00 9.90 5.26
C LEU A 110 -3.68 10.62 4.98
N GLU A 111 -3.41 10.99 3.74
CA GLU A 111 -2.23 11.79 3.39
C GLU A 111 -2.32 13.20 4.00
N LYS A 112 -3.48 13.82 3.96
CA LYS A 112 -3.72 15.15 4.56
C LYS A 112 -3.42 15.16 6.05
N GLU A 113 -3.75 14.08 6.76
CA GLU A 113 -3.46 13.93 8.19
C GLU A 113 -2.00 13.51 8.47
N GLY A 114 -1.20 13.27 7.45
CA GLY A 114 0.21 12.94 7.59
C GLY A 114 0.52 11.47 7.88
N TYR A 115 -0.46 10.57 7.76
CA TYR A 115 -0.28 9.15 8.08
C TYR A 115 0.36 8.33 6.97
N ILE A 116 0.17 8.74 5.71
CA ILE A 116 0.66 8.02 4.53
C ILE A 116 1.11 8.99 3.45
N LEU A 117 1.77 8.46 2.43
CA LEU A 117 1.84 9.07 1.11
C LEU A 117 0.99 8.22 0.15
N TYR A 118 0.37 8.83 -0.85
CA TYR A 118 -0.30 8.06 -1.89
C TYR A 118 0.15 8.47 -3.29
N TYR A 119 0.17 7.48 -4.18
CA TYR A 119 0.57 7.66 -5.56
C TYR A 119 -0.58 8.30 -6.36
N LYS A 120 -0.29 9.47 -6.94
CA LYS A 120 -1.21 10.20 -7.81
C LYS A 120 -0.91 9.82 -9.26
N ASP A 121 -1.82 9.06 -9.85
CA ASP A 121 -1.65 8.53 -11.18
C ASP A 121 -1.39 9.64 -12.21
N GLU A 122 -0.51 9.37 -13.18
CA GLU A 122 -0.10 10.32 -14.24
C GLU A 122 0.57 11.60 -13.76
N ILE A 123 0.73 11.80 -12.44
CA ILE A 123 1.35 13.00 -11.84
C ILE A 123 2.66 12.65 -11.16
N ASP A 124 2.66 11.63 -10.30
CA ASP A 124 3.82 11.29 -9.48
C ASP A 124 4.82 10.39 -10.20
N ASP A 125 6.11 10.60 -9.92
CA ASP A 125 7.16 9.63 -10.19
C ASP A 125 7.23 8.66 -9.00
N PHE A 126 7.07 7.36 -9.26
CA PHE A 126 7.00 6.35 -8.21
C PHE A 126 8.31 6.21 -7.42
N ASP A 127 9.45 6.25 -8.09
CA ASP A 127 10.76 6.19 -7.41
C ASP A 127 10.99 7.40 -6.52
N GLU A 128 10.63 8.59 -6.97
CA GLU A 128 10.72 9.80 -6.15
C GLU A 128 9.79 9.72 -4.92
N LEU A 129 8.59 9.15 -5.09
CA LEU A 129 7.67 8.92 -3.98
C LEU A 129 8.24 7.94 -2.95
N ILE A 130 8.90 6.88 -3.40
CA ILE A 130 9.59 5.92 -2.51
C ILE A 130 10.72 6.60 -1.74
N LYS A 131 11.54 7.39 -2.40
CA LYS A 131 12.61 8.17 -1.75
C LYS A 131 12.04 9.12 -0.71
N LYS A 132 10.98 9.82 -1.05
CA LYS A 132 10.27 10.72 -0.14
C LYS A 132 9.74 9.97 1.08
N ALA A 133 9.12 8.82 0.90
CA ALA A 133 8.61 8.00 1.99
C ALA A 133 9.73 7.55 2.95
N LYS A 134 10.86 7.09 2.40
CA LYS A 134 12.01 6.66 3.20
C LYS A 134 12.59 7.78 4.07
N MET A 135 12.54 9.02 3.61
CA MET A 135 13.09 10.20 4.29
C MET A 135 12.07 10.93 5.16
N SER A 136 10.77 10.65 5.01
CA SER A 136 9.70 11.36 5.73
C SER A 136 9.49 10.80 7.13
N ASN A 137 9.09 11.69 8.03
CA ASN A 137 8.51 11.31 9.32
C ASN A 137 6.99 11.42 9.20
N PHE A 138 6.32 10.28 9.39
CA PHE A 138 4.87 10.23 9.38
C PHE A 138 4.30 10.52 10.76
N GLU A 139 3.07 11.05 10.80
CA GLU A 139 2.36 11.26 12.05
C GLU A 139 2.09 9.93 12.75
N LYS A 140 2.19 9.95 14.08
CA LYS A 140 1.84 8.79 14.91
C LYS A 140 0.32 8.59 14.90
N TYR A 141 -0.11 7.34 14.78
CA TYR A 141 -1.51 6.98 14.87
C TYR A 141 -2.11 7.45 16.20
N ASP A 142 -3.19 8.20 16.10
CA ASP A 142 -4.01 8.64 17.23
C ASP A 142 -5.39 8.02 17.12
N SER A 143 -5.69 7.08 18.05
CA SER A 143 -7.00 6.43 18.10
C SER A 143 -8.16 7.36 18.45
N ASN A 144 -7.87 8.53 19.00
CA ASN A 144 -8.86 9.56 19.34
C ASN A 144 -9.10 10.56 18.20
N ASP A 145 -8.39 10.44 17.09
CA ASP A 145 -8.63 11.26 15.92
C ASP A 145 -10.03 10.95 15.35
N ASN A 146 -10.94 11.92 15.47
CA ASN A 146 -12.31 11.78 14.99
C ASN A 146 -12.40 11.43 13.51
N TYR A 147 -11.46 11.93 12.73
CA TYR A 147 -11.40 11.67 11.29
C TYR A 147 -11.08 10.21 10.98
N ILE A 148 -10.12 9.64 11.69
CA ILE A 148 -9.78 8.21 11.56
C ILE A 148 -10.96 7.33 11.98
N GLN A 149 -11.66 7.69 13.05
CA GLN A 149 -12.84 6.96 13.49
C GLN A 149 -13.96 6.99 12.46
N ILE A 150 -14.18 8.12 11.79
CA ILE A 150 -15.15 8.24 10.69
C ILE A 150 -14.76 7.33 9.53
N LEU A 151 -13.51 7.35 9.10
CA LEU A 151 -13.01 6.47 8.05
C LEU A 151 -13.16 4.99 8.39
N ARG A 152 -12.93 4.61 9.63
CA ARG A 152 -13.09 3.22 10.10
C ARG A 152 -14.53 2.75 10.07
N LYS A 153 -15.50 3.64 10.22
CA LYS A 153 -16.93 3.31 10.16
C LYS A 153 -17.45 3.16 8.73
N GLU A 154 -16.76 3.70 7.75
CA GLU A 154 -17.13 3.62 6.34
C GLU A 154 -16.62 2.33 5.65
N ILE A 155 -16.03 1.45 6.40
CA ILE A 155 -15.48 0.20 5.86
C ILE A 155 -16.55 -0.90 5.89
#